data_2d9f48f48d6eae0d80f8e33ef93c3bc3
#
_entry.id   2d9f48f48d6eae0d80f8e33ef93c3bc3
#
_cell.length_a   1.000
_cell.length_b   1.000
_cell.length_c   1.000
_cell.angle_alpha   90.00
_cell.angle_beta   90.00
_cell.angle_gamma   90.00
#
_symmetry.space_group_name_H-M   'P 1'
#
loop_
_entity.id
_entity.type
_entity.pdbx_description
1 polymer ?
#
loop_
_entity_poly.entity_id
_entity_poly.type
_entity_poly.pdbx_seq_one_letter_code
_entity_poly.pdbx_strand_id
1 'polypeptide(L)'
;MKTARRHLKAAVAALMLLIAGTNIPCDGQDAGGNWNPDRGTHYVNPVIYADYSDPDVCRVGEDYYMTSSSFCAFPGLQILHSTDLVNWELVGAALRDYPGPDWSDERPWEVLGHGLRGDSSPVPGAQEWRSVPQHGNGVWAPSIRYHDGEFYIFCGDPDRGIFMVKTSDPRGDWEAPVWLLKAKGFIDPCPLWDEDGKAWLSFGCAGSRAGHKSVLFVAPMSADGTSLLAPGRIVFDGHRTQPTVEGTKFYSFRGYYYIFAPAGGVSTGWQLVLRADNPYGPYAERIVMAQGSTRVNGPHQGAWVDTPSGEHWFLHFQDKDAYGRVVHLQPMTWTEEDWPVIGIDRDGDGVGEPVQEYRKPDLKGSGCFQPATCDDFRALDLGLQWQWQGVPSPYWSFVGPGAADGESGRSALKLYSVEQSESWRNLSDSPNLLLQKFPSESFTVTAKLSFVPNPQLAPGSEDAGFVVFGLDYFALKVLGTPDGAVLQAVECRDAMEGGEERVLGTVGLETVPGSRSYGNTDFYVRVKVEPRERPGDVPDAVCRFEYGTDGLDWFPLPDGGYRFTARPGKWTGAKFGFFCNRHVSKNDGGWLRVDWVTVKSDC
;
A
#
# COMPACT_ATOMS: atom_id res chain seq x y z
N MET A 1 -12.80 45.20 46.66
CA MET A 1 -11.69 44.23 46.52
C MET A 1 -12.11 42.77 46.27
N LYS A 2 -13.31 42.33 46.62
CA LYS A 2 -13.76 40.91 46.35
C LYS A 2 -14.25 40.67 44.92
N THR A 3 -14.76 41.68 44.23
CA THR A 3 -15.31 41.55 42.86
C THR A 3 -14.20 41.53 41.79
N ALA A 4 -13.11 42.31 41.99
CA ALA A 4 -11.97 42.32 41.05
C ALA A 4 -11.19 40.98 41.03
N ARG A 5 -11.16 40.26 42.16
CA ARG A 5 -10.53 38.93 42.22
C ARG A 5 -11.33 37.80 41.52
N ARG A 6 -12.65 37.96 41.35
CA ARG A 6 -13.47 37.00 40.62
C ARG A 6 -13.31 37.13 39.10
N HIS A 7 -13.21 38.34 38.59
CA HIS A 7 -12.97 38.59 37.18
C HIS A 7 -11.56 38.21 36.73
N LEU A 8 -10.55 38.40 37.61
CA LEU A 8 -9.18 37.98 37.30
C LEU A 8 -9.03 36.43 37.28
N LYS A 9 -9.73 35.71 38.17
CA LYS A 9 -9.74 34.24 38.15
C LYS A 9 -10.50 33.65 36.95
N ALA A 10 -11.56 34.30 36.50
CA ALA A 10 -12.30 33.91 35.29
C ALA A 10 -11.50 34.20 34.01
N ALA A 11 -10.79 35.33 33.95
CA ALA A 11 -9.91 35.66 32.83
C ALA A 11 -8.66 34.78 32.78
N VAL A 12 -8.08 34.38 33.90
CA VAL A 12 -6.94 33.44 33.97
C VAL A 12 -7.41 32.01 33.65
N ALA A 13 -8.62 31.61 34.05
CA ALA A 13 -9.18 30.32 33.67
C ALA A 13 -9.55 30.27 32.18
N ALA A 14 -10.06 31.36 31.60
CA ALA A 14 -10.32 31.46 30.17
C ALA A 14 -9.01 31.53 29.35
N LEU A 15 -7.96 32.19 29.87
CA LEU A 15 -6.66 32.24 29.22
C LEU A 15 -5.87 30.93 29.39
N MET A 16 -6.11 30.14 30.43
CA MET A 16 -5.55 28.78 30.58
C MET A 16 -6.32 27.76 29.73
N LEU A 17 -7.56 28.02 29.36
CA LEU A 17 -8.30 27.18 28.38
C LEU A 17 -7.95 27.52 26.92
N LEU A 18 -7.35 28.69 26.67
CA LEU A 18 -6.83 29.09 25.35
C LEU A 18 -5.36 28.67 25.13
N ILE A 19 -4.65 28.25 26.21
CA ILE A 19 -3.27 27.71 26.16
C ILE A 19 -3.28 26.17 26.29
N ALA A 20 -4.43 25.54 26.57
CA ALA A 20 -4.60 24.13 26.28
C ALA A 20 -4.61 24.00 24.75
N GLY A 21 -3.43 24.02 24.15
CA GLY A 21 -3.23 23.51 22.81
C GLY A 21 -3.98 22.19 22.74
N THR A 22 -4.92 22.08 21.85
CA THR A 22 -5.67 20.87 21.59
C THR A 22 -4.65 19.74 21.41
N ASN A 23 -4.35 19.03 22.51
CA ASN A 23 -3.88 17.66 22.39
C ASN A 23 -5.02 16.94 21.67
N ILE A 24 -4.91 16.82 20.36
CA ILE A 24 -5.74 15.90 19.61
C ILE A 24 -5.18 14.54 20.00
N PRO A 25 -5.90 13.73 20.78
CA PRO A 25 -5.42 12.39 21.05
C PRO A 25 -5.45 11.65 19.71
N CYS A 26 -4.30 11.41 19.13
CA CYS A 26 -4.13 10.34 18.15
C CYS A 26 -3.93 9.03 18.92
N ASP A 27 -4.82 8.73 19.87
CA ASP A 27 -4.97 7.37 20.32
C ASP A 27 -5.53 6.59 19.12
N GLY A 28 -4.77 5.59 18.66
CA GLY A 28 -5.12 4.79 17.48
C GLY A 28 -6.47 4.07 17.54
N GLN A 29 -7.24 4.30 18.59
CA GLN A 29 -8.61 3.83 18.78
C GLN A 29 -9.69 4.84 18.34
N ASP A 30 -9.36 6.13 18.16
CA ASP A 30 -10.32 7.18 17.74
C ASP A 30 -10.18 7.56 16.26
N ALA A 31 -9.24 6.98 15.56
CA ALA A 31 -8.92 7.30 14.18
C ALA A 31 -9.79 6.52 13.19
N GLY A 32 -11.02 6.94 13.05
CA GLY A 32 -11.89 6.46 11.99
C GLY A 32 -12.48 5.07 12.25
N GLY A 33 -13.66 4.82 11.72
CA GLY A 33 -14.43 3.61 11.94
C GLY A 33 -13.63 2.33 11.71
N ASN A 34 -13.86 1.40 12.58
CA ASN A 34 -13.32 0.04 12.48
C ASN A 34 -13.83 -0.59 11.18
N TRP A 35 -12.96 -1.14 10.34
CA TRP A 35 -13.36 -1.89 9.14
C TRP A 35 -14.36 -3.00 9.44
N ASN A 36 -14.20 -3.62 10.61
CA ASN A 36 -15.11 -4.64 11.13
C ASN A 36 -15.63 -4.22 12.50
N PRO A 37 -16.69 -3.38 12.57
CA PRO A 37 -17.36 -3.10 13.82
C PRO A 37 -17.79 -4.43 14.47
N ASP A 38 -17.69 -4.50 15.80
CA ASP A 38 -18.04 -5.74 16.51
C ASP A 38 -19.53 -6.08 16.28
N ARG A 39 -19.75 -7.13 15.50
CA ARG A 39 -21.07 -7.71 15.20
C ARG A 39 -21.28 -9.03 15.95
N GLY A 40 -20.60 -9.18 17.10
CA GLY A 40 -20.66 -10.39 17.89
C GLY A 40 -19.99 -11.57 17.18
N THR A 41 -20.78 -12.52 16.68
CA THR A 41 -20.28 -13.76 16.08
C THR A 41 -20.00 -13.69 14.59
N HIS A 42 -20.25 -12.55 13.93
CA HIS A 42 -20.11 -12.39 12.49
C HIS A 42 -19.10 -11.29 12.14
N TYR A 43 -18.55 -11.37 10.92
CA TYR A 43 -17.78 -10.32 10.28
C TYR A 43 -18.41 -9.93 8.95
N VAL A 44 -18.02 -8.77 8.41
CA VAL A 44 -18.45 -8.28 7.10
C VAL A 44 -17.23 -8.05 6.23
N ASN A 45 -17.30 -8.46 4.98
CA ASN A 45 -16.28 -8.20 3.97
C ASN A 45 -16.44 -6.80 3.32
N PRO A 46 -15.34 -6.16 2.95
CA PRO A 46 -13.95 -6.60 3.12
C PRO A 46 -13.49 -6.50 4.59
N VAL A 47 -12.63 -7.43 5.03
CA VAL A 47 -12.01 -7.38 6.37
C VAL A 47 -10.95 -6.29 6.47
N ILE A 48 -10.34 -5.89 5.33
CA ILE A 48 -9.45 -4.74 5.24
C ILE A 48 -9.94 -3.85 4.08
N TYR A 49 -10.49 -2.68 4.41
CA TYR A 49 -10.91 -1.69 3.41
C TYR A 49 -9.80 -0.71 3.09
N ALA A 50 -8.68 -1.23 2.60
CA ALA A 50 -7.54 -0.48 2.12
C ALA A 50 -6.77 -1.30 1.08
N ASP A 51 -5.89 -0.64 0.33
CA ASP A 51 -5.12 -1.25 -0.76
C ASP A 51 -4.01 -2.18 -0.25
N TYR A 52 -4.35 -3.46 -0.06
CA TYR A 52 -3.40 -4.55 0.22
C TYR A 52 -3.49 -5.59 -0.89
N SER A 53 -2.92 -5.24 -2.03
CA SER A 53 -2.93 -6.00 -3.27
C SER A 53 -2.22 -7.35 -3.12
N ASP A 54 -2.77 -8.38 -3.73
CA ASP A 54 -2.15 -9.71 -3.82
C ASP A 54 -1.77 -10.31 -2.43
N PRO A 55 -2.73 -10.37 -1.47
CA PRO A 55 -2.43 -10.78 -0.11
C PRO A 55 -2.00 -12.23 -0.04
N ASP A 56 -0.96 -12.49 0.76
CA ASP A 56 -0.59 -13.84 1.16
C ASP A 56 -0.43 -13.92 2.67
N VAL A 57 -0.83 -15.05 3.26
CA VAL A 57 -0.91 -15.24 4.70
C VAL A 57 -0.28 -16.55 5.12
N CYS A 58 0.39 -16.55 6.29
CA CYS A 58 0.82 -17.76 6.97
C CYS A 58 0.41 -17.75 8.44
N ARG A 59 0.26 -18.94 9.02
CA ARG A 59 -0.04 -19.14 10.44
C ARG A 59 1.18 -19.63 11.20
N VAL A 60 1.39 -19.09 12.40
CA VAL A 60 2.40 -19.54 13.36
C VAL A 60 1.75 -19.69 14.73
N GLY A 61 1.38 -20.90 15.10
CA GLY A 61 0.62 -21.14 16.33
C GLY A 61 -0.80 -20.56 16.26
N GLU A 62 -1.08 -19.56 17.10
CA GLU A 62 -2.36 -18.83 17.14
C GLU A 62 -2.28 -17.48 16.36
N ASP A 63 -1.11 -17.14 15.81
CA ASP A 63 -0.86 -15.88 15.12
C ASP A 63 -0.89 -16.05 13.59
N TYR A 64 -1.37 -15.01 12.90
CA TYR A 64 -1.44 -14.92 11.44
C TYR A 64 -0.66 -13.70 10.97
N TYR A 65 0.16 -13.90 9.95
CA TYR A 65 0.96 -12.83 9.34
C TYR A 65 0.65 -12.75 7.86
N MET A 66 0.35 -11.55 7.39
CA MET A 66 0.01 -11.26 6.00
C MET A 66 0.97 -10.23 5.42
N THR A 67 1.33 -10.40 4.16
CA THR A 67 2.03 -9.38 3.36
C THR A 67 1.30 -9.15 2.04
N SER A 68 1.69 -8.11 1.32
CA SER A 68 1.05 -7.70 0.06
C SER A 68 2.03 -7.01 -0.88
N SER A 69 1.64 -6.85 -2.15
CA SER A 69 2.39 -6.04 -3.12
C SER A 69 2.54 -4.61 -2.65
N SER A 70 3.70 -4.01 -2.86
CA SER A 70 3.96 -2.60 -2.58
C SER A 70 4.41 -1.81 -3.82
N PHE A 71 4.67 -2.51 -4.91
CA PHE A 71 5.15 -1.92 -6.16
C PHE A 71 6.37 -1.01 -5.93
N CYS A 72 6.31 0.26 -6.28
CA CYS A 72 7.38 1.22 -6.06
C CYS A 72 7.30 1.96 -4.72
N ALA A 73 6.36 1.61 -3.84
CA ALA A 73 6.19 2.29 -2.55
C ALA A 73 7.07 1.68 -1.45
N PHE A 74 7.77 2.55 -0.69
CA PHE A 74 8.68 2.15 0.38
C PHE A 74 8.39 2.86 1.72
N PRO A 75 8.53 2.15 2.87
CA PRO A 75 8.95 0.75 3.01
C PRO A 75 7.96 -0.21 2.33
N GLY A 76 8.51 -1.20 1.62
CA GLY A 76 7.74 -2.20 0.88
C GLY A 76 7.52 -3.48 1.70
N LEU A 77 6.67 -4.39 1.19
CA LEU A 77 6.31 -5.64 1.86
C LEU A 77 5.85 -5.40 3.30
N GLN A 78 4.82 -4.57 3.47
CA GLN A 78 4.22 -4.32 4.79
C GLN A 78 3.73 -5.63 5.41
N ILE A 79 3.94 -5.80 6.72
CA ILE A 79 3.54 -6.98 7.48
C ILE A 79 2.36 -6.62 8.36
N LEU A 80 1.26 -7.34 8.18
CA LEU A 80 0.10 -7.27 9.04
C LEU A 80 0.03 -8.51 9.91
N HIS A 81 -0.47 -8.34 11.14
CA HIS A 81 -0.66 -9.39 12.13
C HIS A 81 -2.12 -9.47 12.55
N SER A 82 -2.61 -10.68 12.78
CA SER A 82 -3.94 -10.95 13.30
C SER A 82 -3.92 -12.19 14.19
N THR A 83 -4.87 -12.27 15.12
CA THR A 83 -5.15 -13.46 15.91
C THR A 83 -6.55 -14.04 15.65
N ASP A 84 -7.31 -13.41 14.72
CA ASP A 84 -8.69 -13.81 14.41
C ASP A 84 -9.02 -13.81 12.90
N LEU A 85 -8.06 -13.47 12.02
CA LEU A 85 -8.20 -13.32 10.56
C LEU A 85 -9.14 -12.18 10.12
N VAL A 86 -9.83 -11.52 11.05
CA VAL A 86 -10.80 -10.44 10.77
C VAL A 86 -10.19 -9.08 11.05
N ASN A 87 -9.48 -8.97 12.17
CA ASN A 87 -8.87 -7.71 12.63
C ASN A 87 -7.35 -7.79 12.45
N TRP A 88 -6.79 -6.79 11.77
CA TRP A 88 -5.40 -6.76 11.34
C TRP A 88 -4.68 -5.53 11.84
N GLU A 89 -3.49 -5.70 12.39
CA GLU A 89 -2.57 -4.66 12.82
C GLU A 89 -1.35 -4.59 11.90
N LEU A 90 -0.95 -3.39 11.49
CA LEU A 90 0.28 -3.17 10.73
C LEU A 90 1.47 -3.18 11.70
N VAL A 91 2.36 -4.18 11.61
CA VAL A 91 3.40 -4.44 12.60
C VAL A 91 4.82 -4.33 12.10
N GLY A 92 5.03 -4.25 10.79
CA GLY A 92 6.37 -4.19 10.21
C GLY A 92 6.38 -3.95 8.72
N ALA A 93 7.57 -3.93 8.14
CA ALA A 93 7.81 -3.93 6.70
C ALA A 93 9.14 -4.61 6.39
N ALA A 94 9.13 -5.52 5.42
CA ALA A 94 10.30 -6.35 5.12
C ALA A 94 11.31 -5.69 4.18
N LEU A 95 10.92 -4.65 3.43
CA LEU A 95 11.82 -3.92 2.53
C LEU A 95 11.86 -2.45 2.89
N ARG A 96 12.97 -2.01 3.49
CA ARG A 96 13.20 -0.58 3.80
C ARG A 96 13.80 0.18 2.62
N ASP A 97 14.49 -0.51 1.72
CA ASP A 97 15.13 0.03 0.54
C ASP A 97 14.93 -0.92 -0.66
N TYR A 98 15.17 -0.43 -1.86
CA TYR A 98 15.04 -1.23 -3.07
C TYR A 98 16.20 -2.23 -3.20
N PRO A 99 15.92 -3.52 -3.40
CA PRO A 99 16.94 -4.56 -3.37
C PRO A 99 17.69 -4.72 -4.71
N GLY A 100 17.79 -3.69 -5.53
CA GLY A 100 18.32 -3.78 -6.89
C GLY A 100 19.55 -4.67 -7.01
N PRO A 101 19.53 -5.71 -7.88
CA PRO A 101 20.68 -6.57 -8.11
C PRO A 101 21.78 -5.80 -8.83
N ASP A 102 23.02 -6.11 -8.54
CA ASP A 102 24.15 -5.76 -9.40
C ASP A 102 24.14 -6.69 -10.63
N TRP A 103 23.84 -6.12 -11.80
CA TRP A 103 23.82 -6.84 -13.07
C TRP A 103 25.16 -6.85 -13.79
N SER A 104 26.21 -6.29 -13.19
CA SER A 104 27.50 -6.06 -13.87
C SER A 104 28.18 -7.32 -14.37
N ASP A 105 27.87 -8.51 -13.80
CA ASP A 105 28.60 -9.74 -14.04
C ASP A 105 27.76 -10.95 -14.53
N GLU A 106 26.43 -10.86 -14.68
CA GLU A 106 25.61 -12.03 -15.00
C GLU A 106 24.82 -11.88 -16.30
N ARG A 107 24.89 -12.92 -17.14
CA ARG A 107 24.02 -13.09 -18.32
C ARG A 107 22.77 -13.85 -17.92
N PRO A 108 21.62 -13.16 -17.68
CA PRO A 108 20.43 -13.75 -17.10
C PRO A 108 19.85 -14.96 -17.89
N TRP A 109 20.13 -15.03 -19.18
CA TRP A 109 19.63 -16.09 -20.08
C TRP A 109 20.44 -17.41 -20.05
N GLU A 110 21.64 -17.42 -19.51
CA GLU A 110 22.44 -18.66 -19.41
C GLU A 110 21.89 -19.60 -18.31
N VAL A 111 21.19 -19.04 -17.32
CA VAL A 111 20.58 -19.78 -16.21
C VAL A 111 19.31 -20.54 -16.66
N LEU A 112 18.64 -20.11 -17.72
CA LEU A 112 17.34 -20.64 -18.14
C LEU A 112 17.43 -21.73 -19.21
N GLY A 113 18.62 -21.99 -19.78
CA GLY A 113 18.91 -23.16 -20.60
C GLY A 113 18.19 -23.26 -21.95
N HIS A 114 17.23 -22.45 -22.31
CA HIS A 114 16.52 -22.46 -23.59
C HIS A 114 15.88 -21.10 -23.95
N GLY A 115 16.49 -20.36 -24.87
CA GLY A 115 15.81 -19.62 -25.93
C GLY A 115 14.88 -18.44 -25.59
N LEU A 116 14.63 -18.12 -24.35
CA LEU A 116 13.87 -16.92 -23.97
C LEU A 116 14.81 -15.71 -24.09
N ARG A 117 14.79 -15.09 -25.26
CA ARG A 117 15.44 -13.80 -25.46
C ARG A 117 14.56 -12.76 -24.76
N GLY A 118 14.95 -12.39 -23.53
CA GLY A 118 14.42 -11.19 -22.89
C GLY A 118 14.68 -9.98 -23.79
N ASP A 119 13.76 -9.02 -23.78
CA ASP A 119 13.98 -7.70 -24.33
C ASP A 119 15.30 -7.15 -23.76
N SER A 120 16.21 -6.75 -24.64
CA SER A 120 17.52 -6.19 -24.28
C SER A 120 17.45 -4.72 -23.85
N SER A 121 16.27 -4.21 -23.52
CA SER A 121 16.14 -2.85 -22.97
C SER A 121 16.91 -2.76 -21.67
N PRO A 122 17.70 -1.69 -21.46
CA PRO A 122 18.41 -1.53 -20.20
C PRO A 122 17.40 -1.51 -19.04
N VAL A 123 17.63 -2.33 -18.04
CA VAL A 123 16.90 -2.25 -16.77
C VAL A 123 17.38 -0.99 -16.05
N PRO A 124 16.50 -0.07 -15.64
CA PRO A 124 16.91 1.11 -14.91
C PRO A 124 17.80 0.74 -13.71
N GLY A 125 18.95 1.38 -13.60
CA GLY A 125 19.87 1.15 -12.48
C GLY A 125 19.26 1.54 -11.14
N ALA A 126 19.79 1.04 -10.02
CA ALA A 126 19.30 1.38 -8.68
C ALA A 126 19.27 2.90 -8.42
N GLN A 127 20.14 3.65 -9.07
CA GLN A 127 20.19 5.11 -8.96
C GLN A 127 19.02 5.80 -9.69
N GLU A 128 18.55 5.27 -10.82
CA GLU A 128 17.37 5.79 -11.51
C GLU A 128 16.09 5.57 -10.69
N TRP A 129 16.02 4.48 -9.95
CA TRP A 129 14.92 4.20 -9.03
C TRP A 129 14.83 5.20 -7.86
N ARG A 130 15.95 5.83 -7.51
CA ARG A 130 16.00 6.86 -6.46
C ARG A 130 15.58 8.25 -6.96
N SER A 131 15.68 8.48 -8.26
CA SER A 131 15.42 9.80 -8.87
C SER A 131 14.04 9.95 -9.49
N VAL A 132 13.42 8.84 -9.94
CA VAL A 132 12.09 8.85 -10.58
C VAL A 132 11.27 7.67 -10.08
N PRO A 133 10.00 7.87 -9.68
CA PRO A 133 9.12 6.77 -9.26
C PRO A 133 8.91 5.77 -10.39
N GLN A 134 8.93 4.50 -10.04
CA GLN A 134 8.74 3.39 -10.98
C GLN A 134 7.30 2.87 -10.91
N HIS A 135 6.32 3.69 -11.21
CA HIS A 135 4.91 3.38 -11.06
C HIS A 135 4.52 2.04 -11.67
N GLY A 136 3.92 1.17 -10.85
CA GLY A 136 3.49 -0.17 -11.24
C GLY A 136 4.61 -1.19 -11.44
N ASN A 137 5.87 -0.85 -11.17
CA ASN A 137 7.03 -1.75 -11.18
C ASN A 137 7.47 -2.11 -9.77
N GLY A 138 8.47 -2.96 -9.62
CA GLY A 138 9.11 -3.29 -8.35
C GLY A 138 8.52 -4.53 -7.68
N VAL A 139 7.93 -4.36 -6.52
CA VAL A 139 7.54 -5.45 -5.61
C VAL A 139 6.14 -5.96 -5.94
N TRP A 140 6.06 -7.08 -6.69
CA TRP A 140 4.83 -7.71 -7.12
C TRP A 140 4.54 -8.98 -6.32
N ALA A 141 3.25 -9.27 -6.11
CA ALA A 141 2.64 -10.49 -5.57
C ALA A 141 3.56 -11.39 -4.73
N PRO A 142 3.82 -11.04 -3.48
CA PRO A 142 4.69 -11.80 -2.59
C PRO A 142 4.01 -13.07 -2.09
N SER A 143 4.83 -14.01 -1.57
CA SER A 143 4.34 -15.11 -0.74
C SER A 143 5.10 -15.16 0.57
N ILE A 144 4.38 -15.25 1.70
CA ILE A 144 4.95 -15.38 3.03
C ILE A 144 4.77 -16.81 3.54
N ARG A 145 5.84 -17.41 4.07
CA ARG A 145 5.83 -18.74 4.68
C ARG A 145 6.66 -18.73 5.97
N TYR A 146 6.28 -19.61 6.89
CA TYR A 146 7.07 -19.90 8.08
C TYR A 146 7.63 -21.31 7.98
N HIS A 147 8.94 -21.45 8.06
CA HIS A 147 9.63 -22.72 7.97
C HIS A 147 10.87 -22.70 8.87
N ASP A 148 11.05 -23.79 9.65
CA ASP A 148 12.21 -24.03 10.51
C ASP A 148 12.61 -22.85 11.42
N GLY A 149 11.58 -22.16 11.99
CA GLY A 149 11.79 -21.06 12.93
C GLY A 149 11.95 -19.68 12.29
N GLU A 150 11.88 -19.56 10.96
CA GLU A 150 12.05 -18.32 10.23
C GLU A 150 10.84 -18.02 9.33
N PHE A 151 10.54 -16.73 9.15
CA PHE A 151 9.64 -16.23 8.12
C PHE A 151 10.43 -15.98 6.84
N TYR A 152 9.86 -16.39 5.73
CA TYR A 152 10.37 -16.18 4.38
C TYR A 152 9.33 -15.41 3.57
N ILE A 153 9.76 -14.38 2.85
CA ILE A 153 8.94 -13.75 1.81
C ILE A 153 9.66 -13.88 0.49
N PHE A 154 9.01 -14.57 -0.46
CA PHE A 154 9.46 -14.64 -1.85
C PHE A 154 8.68 -13.62 -2.67
N CYS A 155 9.35 -12.84 -3.49
CA CYS A 155 8.76 -11.75 -4.22
C CYS A 155 9.29 -11.68 -5.66
N GLY A 156 8.41 -11.30 -6.59
CA GLY A 156 8.75 -11.02 -7.98
C GLY A 156 8.99 -9.53 -8.21
N ASP A 157 10.09 -9.19 -8.86
CA ASP A 157 10.26 -7.94 -9.58
C ASP A 157 10.18 -8.28 -11.07
N PRO A 158 9.13 -7.84 -11.80
CA PRO A 158 8.90 -8.27 -13.19
C PRO A 158 10.02 -7.86 -14.14
N ASP A 159 10.82 -6.87 -13.80
CA ASP A 159 11.93 -6.38 -14.62
C ASP A 159 13.28 -7.02 -14.25
N ARG A 160 13.37 -7.66 -13.06
CA ARG A 160 14.64 -8.17 -12.51
C ARG A 160 14.63 -9.64 -12.13
N GLY A 161 13.48 -10.15 -11.68
CA GLY A 161 13.37 -11.57 -11.35
C GLY A 161 12.80 -11.84 -9.96
N ILE A 162 13.21 -12.94 -9.35
CA ILE A 162 12.70 -13.43 -8.07
C ILE A 162 13.75 -13.29 -6.98
N PHE A 163 13.38 -12.66 -5.87
CA PHE A 163 14.18 -12.55 -4.67
C PHE A 163 13.43 -13.05 -3.43
N MET A 164 14.18 -13.29 -2.36
CA MET A 164 13.68 -13.70 -1.06
C MET A 164 14.30 -12.83 0.03
N VAL A 165 13.50 -12.53 1.05
CA VAL A 165 13.95 -11.96 2.33
C VAL A 165 13.47 -12.85 3.46
N LYS A 166 14.19 -12.91 4.59
CA LYS A 166 13.81 -13.71 5.74
C LYS A 166 14.14 -13.04 7.07
N THR A 167 13.46 -13.50 8.12
CA THR A 167 13.69 -13.07 9.51
C THR A 167 13.14 -14.09 10.50
N SER A 168 13.65 -14.11 11.71
CA SER A 168 13.05 -14.84 12.83
C SER A 168 11.96 -14.04 13.56
N ASP A 169 11.92 -12.69 13.37
CA ASP A 169 10.91 -11.79 13.96
C ASP A 169 10.30 -10.86 12.90
N PRO A 170 9.05 -11.08 12.48
CA PRO A 170 8.43 -10.29 11.43
C PRO A 170 8.12 -8.84 11.82
N ARG A 171 8.21 -8.51 13.12
CA ARG A 171 8.08 -7.14 13.66
C ARG A 171 9.40 -6.38 13.66
N GLY A 172 10.51 -7.10 13.55
CA GLY A 172 11.88 -6.59 13.60
C GLY A 172 12.48 -6.31 12.22
N ASP A 173 13.80 -6.42 12.18
CA ASP A 173 14.56 -6.25 10.94
C ASP A 173 14.56 -7.55 10.12
N TRP A 174 14.53 -7.39 8.80
CA TRP A 174 14.63 -8.47 7.84
C TRP A 174 16.04 -8.50 7.24
N GLU A 175 16.51 -9.71 6.88
CA GLU A 175 17.80 -9.88 6.21
C GLU A 175 17.80 -9.22 4.83
N ALA A 176 18.99 -8.96 4.31
CA ALA A 176 19.15 -8.41 2.96
C ALA A 176 18.58 -9.38 1.90
N PRO A 177 17.96 -8.86 0.83
CA PRO A 177 17.38 -9.67 -0.22
C PRO A 177 18.39 -10.60 -0.90
N VAL A 178 17.98 -11.86 -1.10
CA VAL A 178 18.72 -12.88 -1.86
C VAL A 178 18.00 -13.13 -3.18
N TRP A 179 18.70 -12.96 -4.31
CA TRP A 179 18.14 -13.16 -5.65
C TRP A 179 18.30 -14.62 -6.07
N LEU A 180 17.16 -15.35 -6.19
CA LEU A 180 17.15 -16.76 -6.64
C LEU A 180 17.16 -16.88 -8.16
N LEU A 181 16.50 -15.97 -8.84
CA LEU A 181 16.36 -15.97 -10.29
C LEU A 181 16.48 -14.54 -10.81
N LYS A 182 17.56 -14.24 -11.51
CA LYS A 182 17.82 -12.95 -12.12
C LYS A 182 17.39 -12.99 -13.59
N ALA A 183 16.11 -12.78 -13.84
CA ALA A 183 15.56 -12.83 -15.19
C ALA A 183 14.25 -12.04 -15.29
N LYS A 184 14.14 -11.22 -16.33
CA LYS A 184 12.95 -10.42 -16.62
C LYS A 184 11.74 -11.31 -16.93
N GLY A 185 10.59 -10.94 -16.38
CA GLY A 185 9.28 -11.53 -16.74
C GLY A 185 8.75 -12.58 -15.77
N PHE A 186 9.53 -13.06 -14.80
CA PHE A 186 9.05 -14.01 -13.79
C PHE A 186 8.43 -13.28 -12.60
N ILE A 187 7.24 -13.77 -12.18
CA ILE A 187 6.40 -13.14 -11.17
C ILE A 187 5.74 -14.18 -10.25
N ASP A 188 5.16 -13.71 -9.15
CA ASP A 188 4.26 -14.46 -8.27
C ASP A 188 4.89 -15.72 -7.67
N PRO A 189 6.12 -15.66 -7.13
CA PRO A 189 6.77 -16.84 -6.59
C PRO A 189 6.13 -17.30 -5.29
N CYS A 190 5.99 -18.62 -5.13
CA CYS A 190 5.55 -19.22 -3.88
C CYS A 190 6.40 -20.45 -3.54
N PRO A 191 7.09 -20.46 -2.38
CA PRO A 191 7.86 -21.59 -1.93
C PRO A 191 6.97 -22.65 -1.29
N LEU A 192 7.42 -23.90 -1.38
CA LEU A 192 6.88 -25.03 -0.64
C LEU A 192 8.02 -25.89 -0.12
N TRP A 193 8.05 -26.15 1.17
CA TRP A 193 8.81 -27.25 1.78
C TRP A 193 7.85 -28.41 1.99
N ASP A 194 8.13 -29.53 1.34
CA ASP A 194 7.24 -30.69 1.38
C ASP A 194 7.57 -31.64 2.56
N GLU A 195 6.72 -32.63 2.78
CA GLU A 195 6.86 -33.61 3.86
C GLU A 195 8.11 -34.48 3.74
N ASP A 196 8.66 -34.61 2.52
CA ASP A 196 9.93 -35.32 2.26
C ASP A 196 11.17 -34.46 2.57
N GLY A 197 10.99 -33.20 3.00
CA GLY A 197 12.06 -32.25 3.25
C GLY A 197 12.68 -31.66 1.99
N LYS A 198 12.01 -31.77 0.84
CA LYS A 198 12.40 -31.11 -0.40
C LYS A 198 11.75 -29.73 -0.48
N ALA A 199 12.45 -28.81 -1.11
CA ALA A 199 11.94 -27.47 -1.32
C ALA A 199 11.69 -27.17 -2.80
N TRP A 200 10.59 -26.48 -3.06
CA TRP A 200 10.07 -26.17 -4.39
C TRP A 200 9.68 -24.71 -4.49
N LEU A 201 9.76 -24.14 -5.68
CA LEU A 201 9.28 -22.80 -5.99
C LEU A 201 8.33 -22.88 -7.18
N SER A 202 7.07 -22.47 -7.01
CA SER A 202 6.16 -22.20 -8.11
C SER A 202 6.22 -20.71 -8.50
N PHE A 203 6.03 -20.40 -9.79
CA PHE A 203 5.99 -19.00 -10.26
C PHE A 203 5.32 -18.91 -11.63
N GLY A 204 4.90 -17.71 -12.01
CA GLY A 204 4.30 -17.39 -13.29
C GLY A 204 5.17 -16.49 -14.15
N CYS A 205 4.58 -15.95 -15.24
CA CYS A 205 5.24 -14.95 -16.07
C CYS A 205 4.30 -13.82 -16.51
N ALA A 206 4.84 -12.60 -16.52
CA ALA A 206 4.15 -11.38 -16.92
C ALA A 206 4.27 -11.18 -18.43
N GLY A 207 3.16 -11.17 -19.15
CA GLY A 207 3.14 -10.98 -20.62
C GLY A 207 3.78 -9.67 -21.07
N SER A 208 3.67 -8.62 -20.27
CA SER A 208 4.27 -7.32 -20.56
C SER A 208 5.81 -7.30 -20.48
N ARG A 209 6.43 -8.35 -19.93
CA ARG A 209 7.89 -8.46 -19.75
C ARG A 209 8.46 -9.69 -20.48
N ALA A 210 7.80 -10.86 -20.34
CA ALA A 210 8.24 -12.11 -20.93
C ALA A 210 7.78 -12.29 -22.39
N GLY A 211 6.81 -11.47 -22.87
CA GLY A 211 6.21 -11.61 -24.20
C GLY A 211 5.16 -12.73 -24.28
N HIS A 212 4.93 -13.49 -23.21
CA HIS A 212 3.87 -14.48 -23.05
C HIS A 212 3.40 -14.51 -21.59
N LYS A 213 2.21 -15.02 -21.35
CA LYS A 213 1.57 -15.13 -20.03
C LYS A 213 0.79 -16.44 -19.93
N SER A 214 0.06 -16.63 -18.84
CA SER A 214 -0.81 -17.80 -18.65
C SER A 214 -0.04 -19.13 -18.57
N VAL A 215 1.21 -19.10 -18.13
CA VAL A 215 2.07 -20.28 -18.00
C VAL A 215 2.65 -20.31 -16.58
N LEU A 216 2.53 -21.47 -15.92
CA LEU A 216 3.04 -21.68 -14.57
C LEU A 216 4.21 -22.64 -14.58
N PHE A 217 5.17 -22.38 -13.70
CA PHE A 217 6.41 -23.12 -13.57
C PHE A 217 6.54 -23.68 -12.15
N VAL A 218 7.30 -24.78 -12.02
CA VAL A 218 7.82 -25.29 -10.75
C VAL A 218 9.30 -25.60 -10.91
N ALA A 219 10.10 -25.16 -9.96
CA ALA A 219 11.52 -25.44 -9.88
C ALA A 219 11.88 -26.05 -8.51
N PRO A 220 12.88 -26.95 -8.41
CA PRO A 220 13.44 -27.36 -7.14
C PRO A 220 14.34 -26.24 -6.61
N MET A 221 14.27 -25.97 -5.31
CA MET A 221 15.13 -24.99 -4.67
C MET A 221 15.92 -25.62 -3.50
N SER A 222 16.94 -24.92 -3.02
CA SER A 222 17.69 -25.32 -1.83
C SER A 222 16.80 -25.28 -0.59
N ALA A 223 17.07 -26.12 0.39
CA ALA A 223 16.28 -26.22 1.63
C ALA A 223 16.24 -24.90 2.41
N ASP A 224 17.28 -24.07 2.31
CA ASP A 224 17.39 -22.75 2.94
C ASP A 224 16.70 -21.64 2.11
N GLY A 225 16.10 -21.97 0.96
CA GLY A 225 15.38 -21.03 0.11
C GLY A 225 16.25 -20.01 -0.63
N THR A 226 17.59 -20.19 -0.67
CA THR A 226 18.50 -19.17 -1.21
C THR A 226 18.84 -19.33 -2.69
N SER A 227 18.56 -20.50 -3.29
CA SER A 227 18.91 -20.78 -4.69
C SER A 227 17.99 -21.78 -5.36
N LEU A 228 17.84 -21.69 -6.68
CA LEU A 228 17.22 -22.73 -7.49
C LEU A 228 18.26 -23.83 -7.81
N LEU A 229 17.86 -25.09 -7.66
CA LEU A 229 18.71 -26.24 -7.94
C LEU A 229 18.67 -26.70 -9.40
N ALA A 230 17.63 -26.29 -10.13
CA ALA A 230 17.47 -26.51 -11.56
C ALA A 230 16.52 -25.46 -12.15
N PRO A 231 16.54 -25.28 -13.48
CA PRO A 231 15.56 -24.43 -14.16
C PRO A 231 14.11 -24.86 -13.90
N GLY A 232 13.20 -23.87 -13.87
CA GLY A 232 11.76 -24.12 -13.76
C GLY A 232 11.23 -24.92 -14.96
N ARG A 233 10.33 -25.88 -14.68
CA ARG A 233 9.61 -26.62 -15.70
C ARG A 233 8.20 -26.05 -15.82
N ILE A 234 7.68 -25.91 -17.03
CA ILE A 234 6.27 -25.61 -17.27
C ILE A 234 5.45 -26.78 -16.73
N VAL A 235 4.55 -26.50 -15.80
CA VAL A 235 3.65 -27.48 -15.21
C VAL A 235 2.20 -27.27 -15.63
N PHE A 236 1.87 -26.06 -16.10
CA PHE A 236 0.54 -25.72 -16.58
C PHE A 236 0.61 -24.65 -17.69
N ASP A 237 -0.14 -24.84 -18.75
CA ASP A 237 -0.35 -23.89 -19.83
C ASP A 237 -1.84 -23.57 -19.95
N GLY A 238 -2.23 -22.42 -19.43
CA GLY A 238 -3.61 -21.95 -19.35
C GLY A 238 -4.10 -21.18 -20.59
N HIS A 239 -3.32 -21.04 -21.66
CA HIS A 239 -3.70 -20.20 -22.81
C HIS A 239 -5.07 -20.53 -23.39
N ARG A 240 -5.52 -21.78 -23.34
CA ARG A 240 -6.78 -22.23 -23.89
C ARG A 240 -7.93 -22.25 -22.90
N THR A 241 -7.67 -22.62 -21.65
CA THR A 241 -8.70 -22.90 -20.63
C THR A 241 -8.74 -21.87 -19.52
N GLN A 242 -7.57 -21.34 -19.15
CA GLN A 242 -7.40 -20.44 -18.00
C GLN A 242 -6.58 -19.20 -18.39
N PRO A 243 -7.12 -18.31 -19.25
CA PRO A 243 -6.38 -17.14 -19.71
C PRO A 243 -5.98 -16.25 -18.52
N THR A 244 -4.78 -15.68 -18.60
CA THR A 244 -4.19 -14.88 -17.51
C THR A 244 -4.03 -15.62 -16.18
N VAL A 245 -3.83 -16.94 -16.19
CA VAL A 245 -3.47 -17.66 -14.96
C VAL A 245 -2.11 -17.18 -14.46
N GLU A 246 -2.05 -16.80 -13.18
CA GLU A 246 -0.90 -16.20 -12.49
C GLU A 246 -1.06 -16.40 -10.96
N GLY A 247 -0.35 -15.65 -10.10
CA GLY A 247 -0.64 -15.58 -8.67
C GLY A 247 -0.46 -16.87 -7.90
N THR A 248 0.56 -17.67 -8.24
CA THR A 248 0.69 -19.01 -7.68
C THR A 248 0.84 -19.02 -6.16
N LYS A 249 0.07 -19.91 -5.47
CA LYS A 249 0.28 -20.28 -4.07
C LYS A 249 0.38 -21.79 -3.98
N PHE A 250 1.52 -22.28 -3.51
CA PHE A 250 1.88 -23.69 -3.59
C PHE A 250 1.77 -24.37 -2.22
N TYR A 251 1.05 -25.49 -2.17
CA TYR A 251 0.78 -26.23 -0.95
C TYR A 251 0.92 -27.73 -1.16
N SER A 252 1.21 -28.47 -0.09
CA SER A 252 1.04 -29.92 0.00
C SER A 252 -0.02 -30.24 1.05
N PHE A 253 -0.97 -31.10 0.72
CA PHE A 253 -2.07 -31.45 1.62
C PHE A 253 -2.67 -32.82 1.24
N ARG A 254 -2.86 -33.70 2.24
CA ARG A 254 -3.44 -35.02 2.06
C ARG A 254 -2.79 -35.87 0.97
N GLY A 255 -1.47 -35.72 0.79
CA GLY A 255 -0.69 -36.47 -0.19
C GLY A 255 -0.72 -35.93 -1.61
N TYR A 256 -1.34 -34.76 -1.84
CA TYR A 256 -1.36 -34.05 -3.12
C TYR A 256 -0.58 -32.73 -3.05
N TYR A 257 -0.13 -32.28 -4.21
CA TYR A 257 0.40 -30.95 -4.45
C TYR A 257 -0.67 -30.07 -5.10
N TYR A 258 -0.87 -28.87 -4.52
CA TYR A 258 -1.88 -27.92 -4.98
C TYR A 258 -1.22 -26.60 -5.37
N ILE A 259 -1.57 -26.07 -6.53
CA ILE A 259 -1.29 -24.69 -6.92
C ILE A 259 -2.61 -23.94 -6.99
N PHE A 260 -2.82 -23.02 -6.06
CA PHE A 260 -3.91 -22.07 -6.11
C PHE A 260 -3.46 -20.91 -7.00
N ALA A 261 -4.22 -20.59 -8.03
CA ALA A 261 -3.86 -19.56 -9.00
C ALA A 261 -5.13 -18.88 -9.53
N PRO A 262 -5.24 -17.55 -9.52
CA PRO A 262 -6.34 -16.88 -10.18
C PRO A 262 -6.17 -16.91 -11.69
N ALA A 263 -7.29 -16.79 -12.41
CA ALA A 263 -7.32 -16.65 -13.87
C ALA A 263 -8.42 -15.68 -14.29
N GLY A 264 -8.49 -15.28 -15.57
CA GLY A 264 -9.53 -14.41 -16.12
C GLY A 264 -9.33 -12.90 -15.86
N GLY A 265 -8.28 -12.50 -15.12
CA GLY A 265 -7.92 -11.10 -14.82
C GLY A 265 -8.59 -10.53 -13.57
N VAL A 266 -8.06 -9.42 -13.06
CA VAL A 266 -8.39 -8.86 -11.73
C VAL A 266 -9.84 -8.38 -11.56
N SER A 267 -10.52 -7.98 -12.63
CA SER A 267 -11.90 -7.46 -12.55
C SER A 267 -12.98 -8.46 -12.95
N THR A 268 -12.60 -9.56 -13.59
CA THR A 268 -13.55 -10.52 -14.18
C THR A 268 -13.17 -11.98 -13.95
N GLY A 269 -12.12 -12.23 -13.16
CA GLY A 269 -11.51 -13.55 -12.99
C GLY A 269 -12.18 -14.42 -11.94
N TRP A 270 -11.56 -15.54 -11.71
CA TRP A 270 -11.97 -16.58 -10.79
C TRP A 270 -10.75 -17.22 -10.12
N GLN A 271 -10.96 -17.92 -9.01
CA GLN A 271 -9.92 -18.72 -8.36
C GLN A 271 -9.90 -20.14 -8.92
N LEU A 272 -8.78 -20.49 -9.54
CA LEU A 272 -8.45 -21.84 -10.01
C LEU A 272 -7.63 -22.57 -8.96
N VAL A 273 -7.77 -23.89 -8.89
CA VAL A 273 -6.87 -24.80 -8.18
C VAL A 273 -6.41 -25.89 -9.12
N LEU A 274 -5.11 -26.12 -9.15
CA LEU A 274 -4.44 -27.21 -9.83
C LEU A 274 -4.01 -28.25 -8.81
N ARG A 275 -4.24 -29.57 -9.08
CA ARG A 275 -3.87 -30.66 -8.18
C ARG A 275 -3.11 -31.77 -8.91
N ALA A 276 -2.05 -32.29 -8.29
CA ALA A 276 -1.23 -33.39 -8.81
C ALA A 276 -0.67 -34.28 -7.70
N ASP A 277 -0.23 -35.49 -8.08
CA ASP A 277 0.43 -36.44 -7.17
C ASP A 277 1.93 -36.10 -6.94
N ASN A 278 2.48 -35.22 -7.75
CA ASN A 278 3.87 -34.78 -7.62
C ASN A 278 4.03 -33.33 -8.09
N PRO A 279 5.13 -32.63 -7.68
CA PRO A 279 5.31 -31.20 -7.96
C PRO A 279 5.33 -30.82 -9.45
N TYR A 280 5.68 -31.74 -10.32
CA TYR A 280 5.75 -31.49 -11.76
C TYR A 280 4.50 -31.90 -12.53
N GLY A 281 3.45 -32.38 -11.84
CA GLY A 281 2.22 -32.80 -12.46
C GLY A 281 2.26 -34.21 -13.08
N PRO A 282 1.34 -34.54 -14.01
CA PRO A 282 0.36 -33.61 -14.62
C PRO A 282 -0.69 -33.12 -13.63
N TYR A 283 -1.08 -31.85 -13.76
CA TYR A 283 -2.09 -31.21 -12.91
C TYR A 283 -3.49 -31.35 -13.52
N ALA A 284 -4.44 -31.78 -12.69
CA ALA A 284 -5.87 -31.58 -12.94
C ALA A 284 -6.27 -30.17 -12.49
N GLU A 285 -7.21 -29.54 -13.21
CA GLU A 285 -7.68 -28.18 -12.93
C GLU A 285 -9.14 -28.14 -12.48
N ARG A 286 -9.48 -27.23 -11.54
CA ARG A 286 -10.86 -26.94 -11.15
C ARG A 286 -11.00 -25.48 -10.74
N ILE A 287 -12.04 -24.79 -11.22
CA ILE A 287 -12.47 -23.49 -10.69
C ILE A 287 -13.14 -23.78 -9.34
N VAL A 288 -12.75 -23.06 -8.28
CA VAL A 288 -13.20 -23.32 -6.91
C VAL A 288 -13.88 -22.11 -6.26
N MET A 289 -13.77 -20.93 -6.89
CA MET A 289 -14.51 -19.71 -6.53
C MET A 289 -14.65 -18.82 -7.75
N ALA A 290 -15.84 -18.27 -7.94
CA ALA A 290 -16.12 -17.26 -8.95
C ALA A 290 -17.09 -16.22 -8.38
N GLN A 291 -17.24 -15.06 -9.03
CA GLN A 291 -18.16 -14.00 -8.59
C GLN A 291 -19.59 -14.52 -8.38
N GLY A 292 -20.09 -15.36 -9.27
CA GLY A 292 -21.46 -15.87 -9.25
C GLY A 292 -22.49 -14.75 -9.19
N SER A 293 -23.45 -14.87 -8.25
CA SER A 293 -24.51 -13.89 -8.05
C SER A 293 -24.11 -12.70 -7.15
N THR A 294 -22.86 -12.64 -6.68
CA THR A 294 -22.40 -11.65 -5.68
C THR A 294 -21.90 -10.36 -6.33
N ARG A 295 -21.66 -9.34 -5.47
CA ARG A 295 -21.03 -8.07 -5.87
C ARG A 295 -19.51 -8.08 -5.79
N VAL A 296 -18.89 -9.20 -5.38
CA VAL A 296 -17.44 -9.33 -5.31
C VAL A 296 -16.92 -9.79 -6.67
N ASN A 297 -16.63 -8.82 -7.54
CA ASN A 297 -16.13 -9.07 -8.88
C ASN A 297 -14.69 -9.59 -8.84
N GLY A 298 -14.38 -10.49 -9.76
CA GLY A 298 -13.03 -10.96 -10.04
C GLY A 298 -12.25 -11.37 -8.79
N PRO A 299 -12.75 -12.32 -7.93
CA PRO A 299 -11.97 -12.77 -6.80
C PRO A 299 -10.60 -13.24 -7.27
N HIS A 300 -9.54 -12.56 -6.84
CA HIS A 300 -8.23 -12.66 -7.46
C HIS A 300 -7.14 -12.68 -6.42
N GLN A 301 -6.09 -13.39 -6.70
CA GLN A 301 -4.90 -13.60 -5.89
C GLN A 301 -5.17 -13.66 -4.38
N GLY A 302 -5.07 -14.84 -3.83
CA GLY A 302 -5.32 -15.05 -2.44
C GLY A 302 -4.57 -16.26 -1.90
N ALA A 303 -4.71 -16.48 -0.61
CA ALA A 303 -4.01 -17.53 0.10
C ALA A 303 -4.95 -18.31 1.02
N TRP A 304 -4.76 -19.62 1.02
CA TRP A 304 -5.37 -20.52 1.96
C TRP A 304 -4.59 -20.53 3.28
N VAL A 305 -5.31 -20.53 4.39
CA VAL A 305 -4.79 -20.71 5.74
C VAL A 305 -5.76 -21.57 6.56
N ASP A 306 -5.20 -22.36 7.48
CA ASP A 306 -5.97 -23.17 8.43
C ASP A 306 -6.01 -22.51 9.82
N THR A 307 -6.87 -23.04 10.70
CA THR A 307 -6.93 -22.65 12.11
C THR A 307 -6.50 -23.82 13.01
N PRO A 308 -6.12 -23.56 14.27
CA PRO A 308 -5.86 -24.63 15.24
C PRO A 308 -7.04 -25.56 15.48
N SER A 309 -8.29 -25.09 15.26
CA SER A 309 -9.51 -25.91 15.32
C SER A 309 -9.76 -26.77 14.09
N GLY A 310 -8.94 -26.61 13.02
CA GLY A 310 -9.06 -27.36 11.77
C GLY A 310 -10.05 -26.75 10.78
N GLU A 311 -10.45 -25.52 10.96
CA GLU A 311 -11.18 -24.77 9.92
C GLU A 311 -10.20 -24.29 8.84
N HIS A 312 -10.72 -24.09 7.63
CA HIS A 312 -9.98 -23.56 6.50
C HIS A 312 -10.59 -22.26 6.03
N TRP A 313 -9.73 -21.29 5.73
CA TRP A 313 -10.10 -19.93 5.33
C TRP A 313 -9.25 -19.48 4.15
N PHE A 314 -9.79 -18.56 3.35
CA PHE A 314 -9.12 -18.03 2.18
C PHE A 314 -9.21 -16.51 2.17
N LEU A 315 -8.05 -15.83 2.12
CA LEU A 315 -7.99 -14.38 1.90
C LEU A 315 -7.77 -14.13 0.42
N HIS A 316 -8.45 -13.14 -0.14
CA HIS A 316 -8.26 -12.69 -1.51
C HIS A 316 -8.56 -11.20 -1.62
N PHE A 317 -8.19 -10.56 -2.71
CA PHE A 317 -8.60 -9.17 -2.92
C PHE A 317 -9.77 -9.03 -3.90
N GLN A 318 -10.45 -7.89 -3.80
CA GLN A 318 -11.34 -7.32 -4.80
C GLN A 318 -10.78 -5.98 -5.26
N ASP A 319 -10.67 -5.73 -6.56
CA ASP A 319 -10.29 -4.43 -7.11
C ASP A 319 -11.47 -3.45 -7.01
N LYS A 320 -11.31 -2.40 -6.19
CA LYS A 320 -12.30 -1.34 -5.97
C LYS A 320 -11.82 0.02 -6.52
N ASP A 321 -11.12 0.00 -7.64
CA ASP A 321 -10.70 1.21 -8.38
C ASP A 321 -9.88 2.17 -7.49
N ALA A 322 -10.34 3.41 -7.26
CA ALA A 322 -9.63 4.39 -6.44
C ALA A 322 -9.40 3.93 -4.99
N TYR A 323 -10.24 3.07 -4.45
CA TYR A 323 -10.05 2.51 -3.11
C TYR A 323 -8.98 1.41 -3.06
N GLY A 324 -8.51 0.96 -4.23
CA GLY A 324 -7.49 -0.08 -4.36
C GLY A 324 -8.04 -1.49 -4.22
N ARG A 325 -7.15 -2.41 -3.92
CA ARG A 325 -7.43 -3.84 -3.82
C ARG A 325 -7.68 -4.23 -2.37
N VAL A 326 -8.95 -4.20 -1.99
CA VAL A 326 -9.42 -4.48 -0.63
C VAL A 326 -9.44 -5.97 -0.34
N VAL A 327 -9.19 -6.38 0.92
CA VAL A 327 -9.02 -7.79 1.28
C VAL A 327 -10.31 -8.37 1.86
N HIS A 328 -10.70 -9.51 1.32
CA HIS A 328 -11.84 -10.31 1.76
C HIS A 328 -11.38 -11.59 2.46
N LEU A 329 -12.16 -12.07 3.41
CA LEU A 329 -12.01 -13.36 4.07
C LEU A 329 -13.17 -14.28 3.64
N GLN A 330 -12.86 -15.49 3.16
CA GLN A 330 -13.84 -16.46 2.74
C GLN A 330 -13.73 -17.75 3.56
N PRO A 331 -14.84 -18.39 3.94
CA PRO A 331 -14.80 -19.77 4.42
C PRO A 331 -14.32 -20.68 3.29
N MET A 332 -13.61 -21.74 3.63
CA MET A 332 -13.18 -22.75 2.68
C MET A 332 -13.43 -24.15 3.25
N THR A 333 -13.91 -25.04 2.41
CA THR A 333 -14.16 -26.44 2.78
C THR A 333 -13.51 -27.38 1.78
N TRP A 334 -13.15 -28.58 2.20
CA TRP A 334 -12.65 -29.63 1.32
C TRP A 334 -13.73 -30.67 1.05
N THR A 335 -13.93 -31.01 -0.21
CA THR A 335 -14.84 -32.10 -0.62
C THR A 335 -14.25 -33.48 -0.28
N GLU A 336 -15.07 -34.53 -0.37
CA GLU A 336 -14.62 -35.92 -0.19
C GLU A 336 -13.58 -36.34 -1.27
N GLU A 337 -13.57 -35.65 -2.40
CA GLU A 337 -12.61 -35.88 -3.50
C GLU A 337 -11.32 -35.04 -3.35
N ASP A 338 -11.08 -34.41 -2.19
CA ASP A 338 -9.94 -33.53 -1.90
C ASP A 338 -9.82 -32.35 -2.86
N TRP A 339 -10.95 -31.70 -3.20
CA TRP A 339 -11.00 -30.41 -3.84
C TRP A 339 -11.53 -29.32 -2.90
N PRO A 340 -10.93 -28.13 -2.88
CA PRO A 340 -11.49 -27.05 -2.07
C PRO A 340 -12.70 -26.41 -2.76
N VAL A 341 -13.62 -25.90 -1.95
CA VAL A 341 -14.68 -24.97 -2.32
C VAL A 341 -14.49 -23.72 -1.47
N ILE A 342 -14.32 -22.56 -2.08
CA ILE A 342 -14.04 -21.30 -1.42
C ILE A 342 -15.28 -20.39 -1.47
N GLY A 343 -15.72 -19.88 -0.32
CA GLY A 343 -17.03 -19.22 -0.20
C GLY A 343 -18.17 -20.22 -0.02
N ILE A 344 -19.33 -19.94 -0.59
CA ILE A 344 -20.52 -20.78 -0.49
C ILE A 344 -20.93 -21.27 -1.89
N ASP A 345 -20.90 -22.55 -2.10
CA ASP A 345 -21.50 -23.21 -3.26
C ASP A 345 -23.04 -23.18 -3.10
N ARG A 346 -23.72 -22.35 -3.89
CA ARG A 346 -25.17 -22.11 -3.77
C ARG A 346 -26.02 -23.01 -4.65
N ASP A 347 -25.46 -23.53 -5.71
CA ASP A 347 -26.17 -24.32 -6.72
C ASP A 347 -25.66 -25.77 -6.84
N GLY A 348 -24.59 -26.10 -6.12
CA GLY A 348 -24.07 -27.46 -6.01
C GLY A 348 -23.17 -27.86 -7.18
N ASP A 349 -22.61 -26.90 -7.90
CA ASP A 349 -21.71 -27.16 -9.03
C ASP A 349 -20.23 -27.34 -8.63
N GLY A 350 -19.92 -27.12 -7.33
CA GLY A 350 -18.57 -27.22 -6.76
C GLY A 350 -17.77 -25.93 -6.88
N VAL A 351 -18.37 -24.83 -7.32
CA VAL A 351 -17.76 -23.49 -7.39
C VAL A 351 -18.37 -22.61 -6.29
N GLY A 352 -17.57 -22.14 -5.36
CA GLY A 352 -18.06 -21.25 -4.31
C GLY A 352 -18.24 -19.82 -4.81
N GLU A 353 -19.16 -19.09 -4.18
CA GLU A 353 -19.36 -17.66 -4.35
C GLU A 353 -18.87 -16.90 -3.12
N PRO A 354 -18.22 -15.71 -3.26
CA PRO A 354 -17.78 -14.91 -2.13
C PRO A 354 -18.91 -14.54 -1.17
N VAL A 355 -18.64 -14.57 0.15
CA VAL A 355 -19.59 -14.12 1.16
C VAL A 355 -19.39 -12.63 1.45
N GLN A 356 -20.50 -11.89 1.66
CA GLN A 356 -20.46 -10.51 2.14
C GLN A 356 -20.43 -10.46 3.66
N GLU A 357 -21.14 -11.37 4.33
CA GLU A 357 -21.18 -11.52 5.79
C GLU A 357 -21.11 -13.01 6.11
N TYR A 358 -20.34 -13.36 7.14
CA TYR A 358 -20.22 -14.75 7.60
C TYR A 358 -19.86 -14.81 9.08
N ARG A 359 -19.98 -15.99 9.69
CA ARG A 359 -19.50 -16.23 11.06
C ARG A 359 -17.99 -16.03 11.15
N LYS A 360 -17.52 -15.50 12.26
CA LYS A 360 -16.08 -15.41 12.54
C LYS A 360 -15.45 -16.79 12.60
N PRO A 361 -14.14 -16.92 12.27
CA PRO A 361 -13.37 -18.13 12.57
C PRO A 361 -13.45 -18.48 14.06
N ASP A 362 -13.40 -19.79 14.38
CA ASP A 362 -13.34 -20.26 15.76
C ASP A 362 -11.91 -20.04 16.31
N LEU A 363 -11.62 -18.80 16.61
CA LEU A 363 -10.36 -18.29 17.12
C LEU A 363 -10.58 -17.44 18.36
N LYS A 364 -9.60 -17.41 19.25
CA LYS A 364 -9.68 -16.67 20.53
C LYS A 364 -9.30 -15.19 20.40
N GLY A 365 -9.15 -14.68 19.19
CA GLY A 365 -8.74 -13.30 18.95
C GLY A 365 -9.64 -12.30 19.67
N SER A 366 -9.03 -11.28 20.22
CA SER A 366 -9.72 -10.16 20.85
C SER A 366 -9.11 -8.86 20.41
N GLY A 367 -9.93 -7.94 19.97
CA GLY A 367 -9.53 -6.58 19.63
C GLY A 367 -10.08 -6.11 18.28
N CYS A 368 -10.20 -4.82 18.17
CA CYS A 368 -10.49 -4.13 16.92
C CYS A 368 -9.23 -3.38 16.53
N PHE A 369 -8.45 -3.96 15.64
CA PHE A 369 -7.27 -3.32 15.10
C PHE A 369 -7.52 -2.88 13.67
N GLN A 370 -6.94 -1.77 13.31
CA GLN A 370 -6.79 -1.33 11.93
C GLN A 370 -5.46 -0.62 11.81
N PRO A 371 -4.83 -0.57 10.63
CA PRO A 371 -3.62 0.20 10.43
C PRO A 371 -3.81 1.64 10.87
N ALA A 372 -2.85 2.17 11.62
CA ALA A 372 -2.87 3.56 12.05
C ALA A 372 -2.92 4.50 10.84
N THR A 373 -3.71 5.56 10.95
CA THR A 373 -3.86 6.58 9.90
C THR A 373 -3.54 7.98 10.42
N CYS A 374 -3.88 8.29 11.67
CA CYS A 374 -3.48 9.53 12.32
C CYS A 374 -2.01 9.52 12.70
N ASP A 375 -1.38 10.72 12.74
CA ASP A 375 -0.02 10.88 13.21
C ASP A 375 0.17 12.28 13.81
N ASP A 376 0.74 12.36 15.00
CA ASP A 376 1.17 13.59 15.64
C ASP A 376 2.72 13.70 15.71
N PHE A 377 3.40 12.78 15.02
CA PHE A 377 4.84 12.75 14.79
C PHE A 377 5.68 12.81 16.09
N ARG A 378 5.20 12.20 17.18
CA ARG A 378 5.94 12.12 18.45
C ARG A 378 7.03 11.06 18.44
N ALA A 379 6.90 10.03 17.62
CA ALA A 379 7.94 9.04 17.40
C ALA A 379 9.16 9.68 16.71
N LEU A 380 10.31 9.03 16.80
CA LEU A 380 11.52 9.47 16.09
C LEU A 380 11.57 8.97 14.64
N ASP A 381 10.72 7.98 14.33
CA ASP A 381 10.57 7.40 13.00
C ASP A 381 9.14 7.61 12.49
N LEU A 382 8.97 7.62 11.17
CA LEU A 382 7.66 7.63 10.54
C LEU A 382 6.90 6.35 10.90
N GLY A 383 5.60 6.50 11.17
CA GLY A 383 4.72 5.35 11.35
C GLY A 383 4.67 4.47 10.08
N LEU A 384 4.42 3.18 10.26
CA LEU A 384 4.40 2.18 9.16
C LEU A 384 3.31 2.44 8.12
N GLN A 385 2.31 3.25 8.43
CA GLN A 385 1.26 3.68 7.49
C GLN A 385 1.79 4.61 6.39
N TRP A 386 2.94 5.25 6.60
CA TRP A 386 3.56 6.14 5.63
C TRP A 386 4.45 5.37 4.66
N GLN A 387 4.28 5.65 3.39
CA GLN A 387 5.12 5.10 2.33
C GLN A 387 5.54 6.22 1.37
N TRP A 388 6.81 6.22 1.00
CA TRP A 388 7.32 7.03 -0.09
C TRP A 388 6.91 6.43 -1.43
N GLN A 389 6.59 7.26 -2.40
CA GLN A 389 6.24 6.81 -3.76
C GLN A 389 7.45 6.35 -4.58
N GLY A 390 8.64 6.56 -4.09
CA GLY A 390 9.91 6.07 -4.62
C GLY A 390 10.82 5.57 -3.53
N VAL A 391 12.04 5.20 -3.88
CA VAL A 391 13.05 4.74 -2.92
C VAL A 391 13.50 5.92 -2.05
N PRO A 392 13.30 5.87 -0.72
CA PRO A 392 13.56 7.00 0.13
C PRO A 392 15.04 7.37 0.28
N SER A 393 15.27 8.64 0.52
CA SER A 393 16.55 9.13 1.03
C SER A 393 16.40 9.55 2.49
N PRO A 394 17.37 9.23 3.38
CA PRO A 394 17.30 9.61 4.78
C PRO A 394 17.34 11.13 5.02
N TYR A 395 17.62 11.91 3.97
CA TYR A 395 17.68 13.37 4.04
C TYR A 395 16.39 14.08 3.61
N TRP A 396 15.36 13.33 3.17
CA TRP A 396 14.11 13.94 2.73
C TRP A 396 13.23 14.40 3.89
N SER A 397 13.35 13.74 5.05
CA SER A 397 12.51 14.07 6.19
C SER A 397 13.21 13.91 7.53
N PHE A 398 12.71 14.67 8.52
CA PHE A 398 13.02 14.49 9.94
C PHE A 398 11.72 14.49 10.73
N VAL A 399 11.66 13.66 11.77
CA VAL A 399 10.47 13.46 12.59
C VAL A 399 10.82 13.65 14.05
N GLY A 400 9.86 14.10 14.84
CA GLY A 400 9.96 14.19 16.27
C GLY A 400 10.15 15.61 16.84
N PRO A 401 10.56 15.76 18.13
CA PRO A 401 10.62 17.06 18.82
C PRO A 401 11.57 18.08 18.20
N GLY A 402 12.63 17.64 17.53
CA GLY A 402 13.59 18.52 16.86
C GLY A 402 13.09 19.12 15.54
N ALA A 403 11.97 18.63 15.01
CA ALA A 403 11.39 19.12 13.78
C ALA A 403 10.49 20.35 13.98
N ALA A 404 10.05 20.62 15.22
CA ALA A 404 9.27 21.81 15.54
C ALA A 404 10.20 23.01 15.80
N ASP A 405 10.04 24.08 15.01
CA ASP A 405 10.90 25.26 15.08
C ASP A 405 10.70 26.02 16.40
N GLY A 406 11.64 25.83 17.36
CA GLY A 406 11.79 26.69 18.54
C GLY A 406 10.76 26.54 19.66
N GLU A 407 9.71 25.75 19.51
CA GLU A 407 8.77 25.44 20.58
C GLU A 407 9.20 24.17 21.30
N SER A 408 9.77 24.32 22.50
CA SER A 408 10.20 23.18 23.29
C SER A 408 9.03 22.23 23.58
N GLY A 409 9.16 20.98 23.15
CA GLY A 409 8.25 19.89 23.48
C GLY A 409 7.17 19.56 22.46
N ARG A 410 7.08 20.26 21.32
CA ARG A 410 6.23 19.85 20.19
C ARG A 410 6.99 18.98 19.20
N SER A 411 6.32 17.97 18.68
CA SER A 411 6.83 17.12 17.61
C SER A 411 6.21 17.52 16.27
N ALA A 412 6.89 17.25 15.19
CA ALA A 412 6.40 17.48 13.83
C ALA A 412 7.14 16.57 12.83
N LEU A 413 6.60 16.45 11.64
CA LEU A 413 7.31 16.00 10.47
C LEU A 413 7.82 17.22 9.70
N LYS A 414 9.09 17.21 9.34
CA LYS A 414 9.70 18.20 8.45
C LYS A 414 10.13 17.52 7.16
N LEU A 415 9.54 17.94 6.04
CA LEU A 415 9.88 17.48 4.69
C LEU A 415 10.72 18.56 4.02
N TYR A 416 11.97 18.26 3.69
CA TYR A 416 12.82 19.18 2.94
C TYR A 416 12.46 19.20 1.45
N SER A 417 12.64 20.35 0.81
CA SER A 417 12.41 20.46 -0.63
C SER A 417 13.47 19.65 -1.39
N VAL A 418 13.00 18.64 -2.12
CA VAL A 418 13.84 17.74 -2.91
C VAL A 418 13.98 18.30 -4.31
N GLU A 419 15.23 18.42 -4.79
CA GLU A 419 15.53 18.83 -6.15
C GLU A 419 14.92 17.82 -7.14
N GLN A 420 14.10 18.34 -8.04
CA GLN A 420 13.46 17.54 -9.08
C GLN A 420 14.35 17.47 -10.32
N SER A 421 14.22 16.42 -11.11
CA SER A 421 15.00 16.25 -12.35
C SER A 421 14.66 17.34 -13.37
N GLU A 422 15.58 17.64 -14.30
CA GLU A 422 15.32 18.57 -15.41
C GLU A 422 14.16 18.11 -16.31
N SER A 423 13.85 16.81 -16.32
CA SER A 423 12.74 16.22 -17.06
C SER A 423 11.44 16.16 -16.27
N TRP A 424 11.38 16.72 -15.06
CA TRP A 424 10.18 16.71 -14.23
C TRP A 424 9.03 17.44 -14.94
N ARG A 425 7.85 16.83 -14.95
CA ARG A 425 6.65 17.33 -15.63
C ARG A 425 5.55 17.71 -14.63
N ASN A 426 5.36 16.88 -13.62
CA ASN A 426 4.32 17.02 -12.61
C ASN A 426 4.63 16.10 -11.40
N LEU A 427 3.77 16.07 -10.39
CA LEU A 427 4.01 15.30 -9.16
C LEU A 427 4.17 13.79 -9.38
N SER A 428 3.75 13.23 -10.52
CA SER A 428 4.02 11.80 -10.78
C SER A 428 5.51 11.50 -10.97
N ASP A 429 6.31 12.48 -11.32
CA ASP A 429 7.75 12.32 -11.47
C ASP A 429 8.50 12.55 -10.14
N SER A 430 7.81 12.92 -9.05
CA SER A 430 8.41 13.20 -7.73
C SER A 430 8.52 11.94 -6.89
N PRO A 431 9.74 11.42 -6.60
CA PRO A 431 9.92 10.23 -5.76
C PRO A 431 9.63 10.47 -4.27
N ASN A 432 9.66 11.72 -3.86
CA ASN A 432 9.52 12.18 -2.48
C ASN A 432 8.08 12.51 -2.07
N LEU A 433 7.09 11.91 -2.70
CA LEU A 433 5.71 11.94 -2.20
C LEU A 433 5.62 10.99 -1.00
N LEU A 434 5.23 11.51 0.17
CA LEU A 434 4.99 10.73 1.38
C LEU A 434 3.50 10.51 1.54
N LEU A 435 3.04 9.28 1.34
CA LEU A 435 1.63 8.98 1.11
C LEU A 435 1.11 7.90 2.08
N GLN A 436 -0.21 7.93 2.33
CA GLN A 436 -0.98 6.86 2.95
C GLN A 436 -2.04 6.33 1.97
N LYS A 437 -2.41 5.06 2.13
CA LYS A 437 -3.52 4.42 1.43
C LYS A 437 -4.86 5.02 1.89
N PHE A 438 -5.89 4.99 1.05
CA PHE A 438 -7.25 5.28 1.50
C PHE A 438 -7.66 4.24 2.56
N PRO A 439 -8.12 4.69 3.74
CA PRO A 439 -8.36 3.78 4.87
C PRO A 439 -9.78 3.24 4.96
N SER A 440 -10.71 3.81 4.19
CA SER A 440 -12.12 3.41 4.17
C SER A 440 -12.84 4.00 2.96
N GLU A 441 -14.12 3.66 2.78
CA GLU A 441 -14.96 4.14 1.67
C GLU A 441 -15.36 5.62 1.84
N SER A 442 -15.57 6.05 3.09
CA SER A 442 -15.88 7.45 3.42
C SER A 442 -15.00 7.92 4.56
N PHE A 443 -14.26 8.99 4.36
CA PHE A 443 -13.35 9.51 5.39
C PHE A 443 -12.99 10.98 5.16
N THR A 444 -12.52 11.61 6.24
CA THR A 444 -12.02 12.98 6.24
C THR A 444 -10.58 13.01 6.74
N VAL A 445 -9.68 13.57 5.95
CA VAL A 445 -8.29 13.87 6.36
C VAL A 445 -8.19 15.35 6.69
N THR A 446 -7.57 15.68 7.82
CA THR A 446 -7.24 17.05 8.21
C THR A 446 -5.79 17.12 8.64
N ALA A 447 -5.05 18.12 8.19
CA ALA A 447 -3.66 18.34 8.59
C ALA A 447 -3.37 19.81 8.86
N LYS A 448 -2.45 20.07 9.80
CA LYS A 448 -1.87 21.40 10.02
C LYS A 448 -0.49 21.46 9.41
N LEU A 449 -0.27 22.44 8.54
CA LEU A 449 0.91 22.61 7.71
C LEU A 449 1.55 23.98 7.95
N SER A 450 2.87 24.04 7.75
CA SER A 450 3.63 25.28 7.72
C SER A 450 4.70 25.20 6.64
N PHE A 451 4.69 26.14 5.71
CA PHE A 451 5.67 26.18 4.62
C PHE A 451 6.73 27.26 4.88
N VAL A 452 7.99 26.87 4.76
CA VAL A 452 9.15 27.75 4.95
C VAL A 452 10.03 27.63 3.71
N PRO A 453 9.81 28.48 2.69
CA PRO A 453 10.64 28.47 1.47
C PRO A 453 12.05 28.97 1.77
N ASN A 454 13.03 28.54 0.98
CA ASN A 454 14.39 29.04 1.08
C ASN A 454 14.46 30.50 0.58
N PRO A 455 14.87 31.45 1.44
CA PRO A 455 14.89 32.88 1.10
C PRO A 455 15.89 33.27 0.03
N GLN A 456 16.85 32.39 -0.29
CA GLN A 456 17.84 32.64 -1.33
C GLN A 456 17.37 32.21 -2.71
N LEU A 457 16.20 31.58 -2.80
CA LEU A 457 15.62 31.14 -4.06
C LEU A 457 14.59 32.15 -4.57
N ALA A 458 14.42 32.19 -5.88
CA ALA A 458 13.36 32.99 -6.47
C ALA A 458 11.99 32.46 -6.05
N PRO A 459 10.99 33.33 -5.84
CA PRO A 459 9.62 32.92 -5.60
C PRO A 459 9.13 31.90 -6.64
N GLY A 460 8.44 30.84 -6.16
CA GLY A 460 7.97 29.76 -7.02
C GLY A 460 9.02 28.71 -7.41
N SER A 461 10.30 28.84 -6.95
CA SER A 461 11.31 27.79 -7.15
C SER A 461 11.09 26.55 -6.28
N GLU A 462 10.26 26.67 -5.26
CA GLU A 462 9.87 25.59 -4.37
C GLU A 462 8.35 25.53 -4.27
N ASP A 463 7.83 24.34 -4.21
CA ASP A 463 6.43 24.06 -3.92
C ASP A 463 6.27 22.92 -2.90
N ALA A 464 5.19 22.98 -2.13
CA ALA A 464 4.90 21.97 -1.15
C ALA A 464 3.38 21.85 -0.95
N GLY A 465 2.92 20.83 -0.26
CA GLY A 465 1.51 20.76 0.05
C GLY A 465 0.97 19.38 0.32
N PHE A 466 -0.36 19.29 0.14
CA PHE A 466 -1.16 18.08 0.32
C PHE A 466 -1.71 17.61 -1.03
N VAL A 467 -1.73 16.30 -1.26
CA VAL A 467 -2.19 15.70 -2.52
C VAL A 467 -3.07 14.49 -2.30
N VAL A 468 -4.09 14.30 -3.13
CA VAL A 468 -4.73 13.02 -3.43
C VAL A 468 -4.20 12.55 -4.77
N PHE A 469 -3.53 11.40 -4.78
CA PHE A 469 -2.65 10.95 -5.85
C PHE A 469 -3.06 9.59 -6.41
N GLY A 470 -3.10 9.48 -7.73
CA GLY A 470 -3.32 8.26 -8.52
C GLY A 470 -2.84 8.47 -9.95
N LEU A 471 -3.53 7.92 -10.95
CA LEU A 471 -3.30 8.22 -12.37
C LEU A 471 -3.59 9.71 -12.68
N ASP A 472 -4.53 10.27 -11.95
CA ASP A 472 -4.78 11.70 -11.83
C ASP A 472 -4.42 12.14 -10.42
N TYR A 473 -4.21 13.42 -10.20
CA TYR A 473 -4.11 13.95 -8.85
C TYR A 473 -4.79 15.33 -8.71
N PHE A 474 -5.11 15.63 -7.46
CA PHE A 474 -5.50 16.95 -7.03
C PHE A 474 -4.67 17.37 -5.83
N ALA A 475 -4.06 18.55 -5.89
CA ALA A 475 -3.19 19.06 -4.83
C ALA A 475 -3.65 20.43 -4.34
N LEU A 476 -3.52 20.65 -3.03
CA LEU A 476 -3.43 21.97 -2.42
C LEU A 476 -1.95 22.32 -2.28
N LYS A 477 -1.46 23.14 -3.22
CA LYS A 477 -0.05 23.48 -3.44
C LYS A 477 0.25 24.86 -2.90
N VAL A 478 1.19 24.98 -1.95
CA VAL A 478 1.68 26.25 -1.43
C VAL A 478 2.96 26.67 -2.13
N LEU A 479 3.04 27.95 -2.49
CA LEU A 479 4.22 28.56 -3.12
C LEU A 479 4.55 29.87 -2.43
N GLY A 480 5.85 30.17 -2.29
CA GLY A 480 6.33 31.48 -1.87
C GLY A 480 6.11 32.52 -2.96
N THR A 481 5.74 33.73 -2.56
CA THR A 481 5.64 34.92 -3.43
C THR A 481 6.43 36.06 -2.81
N PRO A 482 6.71 37.15 -3.55
CA PRO A 482 7.42 38.31 -2.97
C PRO A 482 6.68 38.93 -1.76
N ASP A 483 5.35 38.81 -1.72
CA ASP A 483 4.48 39.43 -0.71
C ASP A 483 3.98 38.44 0.34
N GLY A 484 4.47 37.18 0.33
CA GLY A 484 4.02 36.14 1.27
C GLY A 484 3.95 34.76 0.63
N ALA A 485 2.83 34.07 0.79
CA ALA A 485 2.57 32.77 0.17
C ALA A 485 1.17 32.71 -0.48
N VAL A 486 1.02 31.85 -1.46
CA VAL A 486 -0.28 31.54 -2.06
C VAL A 486 -0.53 30.04 -1.96
N LEU A 487 -1.80 29.67 -1.74
CA LEU A 487 -2.28 28.30 -1.81
C LEU A 487 -3.08 28.14 -3.11
N GLN A 488 -2.71 27.17 -3.90
CA GLN A 488 -3.35 26.86 -5.19
C GLN A 488 -4.04 25.51 -5.14
N ALA A 489 -5.23 25.43 -5.68
CA ALA A 489 -5.89 24.19 -6.04
C ALA A 489 -5.44 23.79 -7.44
N VAL A 490 -4.73 22.66 -7.54
CA VAL A 490 -4.10 22.18 -8.77
C VAL A 490 -4.66 20.81 -9.12
N GLU A 491 -5.15 20.64 -10.34
CA GLU A 491 -5.55 19.36 -10.90
C GLU A 491 -4.58 18.95 -12.01
N CYS A 492 -4.22 17.68 -12.05
CA CYS A 492 -3.50 17.06 -13.15
C CYS A 492 -4.21 15.78 -13.58
N ARG A 493 -4.65 15.72 -14.81
CA ARG A 493 -5.23 14.53 -15.43
C ARG A 493 -4.16 13.79 -16.22
N ASP A 494 -4.25 12.45 -16.21
CA ASP A 494 -3.27 11.56 -16.87
C ASP A 494 -1.81 11.90 -16.51
N ALA A 495 -1.57 12.14 -15.21
CA ALA A 495 -0.30 12.65 -14.70
C ALA A 495 0.88 11.74 -15.07
N MET A 496 0.72 10.42 -14.98
CA MET A 496 1.78 9.45 -15.32
C MET A 496 2.11 9.44 -16.81
N GLU A 497 1.19 9.90 -17.68
CA GLU A 497 1.40 10.07 -19.12
C GLU A 497 1.93 11.47 -19.47
N GLY A 498 2.26 12.28 -18.46
CA GLY A 498 2.81 13.63 -18.63
C GLY A 498 1.77 14.72 -18.78
N GLY A 499 0.57 14.51 -18.20
CA GLY A 499 -0.47 15.53 -18.16
C GLY A 499 0.01 16.83 -17.51
N GLU A 500 -0.54 17.96 -17.95
CA GLU A 500 -0.22 19.28 -17.43
C GLU A 500 -1.04 19.63 -16.19
N GLU A 501 -0.41 20.31 -15.25
CA GLU A 501 -1.08 20.89 -14.08
C GLU A 501 -1.99 22.07 -14.49
N ARG A 502 -3.22 22.05 -13.98
CA ARG A 502 -4.20 23.12 -14.16
C ARG A 502 -4.55 23.76 -12.83
N VAL A 503 -4.25 25.04 -12.66
CA VAL A 503 -4.66 25.80 -11.47
C VAL A 503 -6.14 26.14 -11.59
N LEU A 504 -6.93 25.70 -10.63
CA LEU A 504 -8.40 25.90 -10.58
C LEU A 504 -8.81 27.00 -9.61
N GLY A 505 -7.94 27.38 -8.69
CA GLY A 505 -8.18 28.43 -7.70
C GLY A 505 -6.90 28.82 -6.99
N THR A 506 -6.82 30.05 -6.54
CA THR A 506 -5.68 30.58 -5.78
C THR A 506 -6.18 31.49 -4.67
N VAL A 507 -5.58 31.33 -3.48
CA VAL A 507 -5.85 32.22 -2.33
C VAL A 507 -4.54 32.67 -1.73
N GLY A 508 -4.46 33.94 -1.29
CA GLY A 508 -3.35 34.47 -0.52
C GLY A 508 -3.36 33.92 0.92
N LEU A 509 -2.20 33.52 1.41
CA LEU A 509 -1.99 33.15 2.80
C LEU A 509 -1.24 34.28 3.49
N GLU A 510 -1.76 34.73 4.65
CA GLU A 510 -1.07 35.75 5.44
C GLU A 510 0.17 35.13 6.12
N THR A 511 1.28 35.89 6.13
CA THR A 511 2.47 35.51 6.88
C THR A 511 2.26 35.79 8.37
N VAL A 512 2.73 34.91 9.24
CA VAL A 512 2.66 35.10 10.68
C VAL A 512 3.53 36.32 11.09
N PRO A 513 2.94 37.40 11.67
CA PRO A 513 3.69 38.57 12.09
C PRO A 513 4.74 38.21 13.16
N GLY A 514 6.01 38.60 12.97
CA GLY A 514 7.08 38.42 13.95
C GLY A 514 7.98 37.21 13.76
N SER A 515 7.76 36.37 12.75
CA SER A 515 8.74 35.37 12.33
C SER A 515 9.98 36.07 11.77
N ARG A 516 11.17 35.74 12.31
CA ARG A 516 12.45 36.38 11.92
C ARG A 516 12.95 36.02 10.53
N SER A 517 12.22 35.25 9.77
CA SER A 517 12.66 34.77 8.46
C SER A 517 11.47 34.48 7.55
N TYR A 518 11.42 35.14 6.41
CA TYR A 518 10.85 34.67 5.17
C TYR A 518 9.58 33.79 5.28
N GLY A 519 8.46 34.39 5.73
CA GLY A 519 7.16 33.87 5.44
C GLY A 519 6.85 32.44 5.92
N ASN A 520 7.15 32.13 7.20
CA ASN A 520 6.52 30.96 7.83
C ASN A 520 5.00 31.15 7.78
N THR A 521 4.33 30.34 6.98
CA THR A 521 2.89 30.48 6.76
C THR A 521 2.20 29.23 7.27
N ASP A 522 1.50 29.35 8.40
CA ASP A 522 0.68 28.27 8.95
C ASP A 522 -0.66 28.22 8.20
N PHE A 523 -1.10 27.04 7.83
CA PHE A 523 -2.41 26.82 7.23
C PHE A 523 -2.89 25.39 7.51
N TYR A 524 -4.15 25.18 7.29
CA TYR A 524 -4.79 23.88 7.48
C TYR A 524 -5.38 23.41 6.15
N VAL A 525 -5.32 22.10 5.92
CA VAL A 525 -5.95 21.45 4.78
C VAL A 525 -6.92 20.39 5.26
N ARG A 526 -8.01 20.23 4.52
CA ARG A 526 -8.99 19.16 4.72
C ARG A 526 -9.39 18.57 3.40
N VAL A 527 -9.45 17.26 3.32
CA VAL A 527 -10.10 16.55 2.22
C VAL A 527 -11.17 15.62 2.76
N LYS A 528 -12.36 15.67 2.16
CA LYS A 528 -13.44 14.72 2.41
C LYS A 528 -13.56 13.82 1.19
N VAL A 529 -13.48 12.50 1.43
CA VAL A 529 -13.66 11.48 0.42
C VAL A 529 -14.97 10.78 0.69
N GLU A 530 -15.85 10.73 -0.30
CA GLU A 530 -17.17 10.13 -0.21
C GLU A 530 -17.41 9.22 -1.42
N PRO A 531 -18.07 8.08 -1.24
CA PRO A 531 -18.46 7.22 -2.36
C PRO A 531 -19.56 7.89 -3.17
N ARG A 532 -19.51 7.73 -4.48
CA ARG A 532 -20.59 8.06 -5.39
C ARG A 532 -20.98 6.83 -6.16
N GLU A 533 -22.20 6.38 -5.95
CA GLU A 533 -22.75 5.24 -6.68
C GLU A 533 -22.69 5.49 -8.20
N ARG A 534 -22.30 4.44 -8.92
CA ARG A 534 -22.31 4.38 -10.37
C ARG A 534 -22.84 3.02 -10.83
N PRO A 535 -23.25 2.86 -12.09
CA PRO A 535 -23.57 1.52 -12.62
C PRO A 535 -22.37 0.58 -12.47
N GLY A 536 -22.58 -0.56 -11.83
CA GLY A 536 -21.54 -1.51 -11.43
C GLY A 536 -21.40 -1.57 -9.89
N ASP A 537 -20.51 -2.43 -9.42
CA ASP A 537 -20.41 -2.75 -7.98
C ASP A 537 -19.35 -1.93 -7.24
N VAL A 538 -18.66 -1.03 -7.95
CA VAL A 538 -17.56 -0.22 -7.39
C VAL A 538 -17.90 1.26 -7.49
N PRO A 539 -18.03 1.98 -6.37
CA PRO A 539 -18.33 3.42 -6.37
C PRO A 539 -17.11 4.24 -6.77
N ASP A 540 -17.36 5.45 -7.31
CA ASP A 540 -16.33 6.46 -7.46
C ASP A 540 -15.92 7.04 -6.10
N ALA A 541 -14.65 7.35 -5.90
CA ALA A 541 -14.17 8.14 -4.76
C ALA A 541 -14.18 9.63 -5.12
N VAL A 542 -15.11 10.38 -4.54
CA VAL A 542 -15.27 11.83 -4.79
C VAL A 542 -14.63 12.62 -3.68
N CYS A 543 -13.65 13.45 -4.01
CA CYS A 543 -12.89 14.26 -3.07
C CYS A 543 -13.32 15.72 -3.13
N ARG A 544 -13.47 16.34 -1.94
CA ARG A 544 -13.69 17.79 -1.77
C ARG A 544 -12.57 18.35 -0.91
N PHE A 545 -12.01 19.47 -1.35
CA PHE A 545 -10.86 20.08 -0.72
C PHE A 545 -11.25 21.39 -0.07
N GLU A 546 -10.77 21.59 1.15
CA GLU A 546 -10.98 22.80 1.95
C GLU A 546 -9.65 23.24 2.55
N TYR A 547 -9.51 24.52 2.81
CA TYR A 547 -8.40 25.11 3.56
C TYR A 547 -8.91 25.97 4.72
N GLY A 548 -8.06 26.25 5.67
CA GLY A 548 -8.31 27.16 6.78
C GLY A 548 -7.01 27.81 7.25
N THR A 549 -7.12 28.92 7.96
CA THR A 549 -5.98 29.65 8.53
C THR A 549 -5.91 29.54 10.05
N ASP A 550 -6.98 29.13 10.69
CA ASP A 550 -7.12 29.02 12.16
C ASP A 550 -7.51 27.60 12.64
N GLY A 551 -7.82 26.70 11.72
CA GLY A 551 -8.30 25.35 12.00
C GLY A 551 -9.75 25.26 12.48
N LEU A 552 -10.48 26.38 12.48
CA LEU A 552 -11.89 26.47 12.88
C LEU A 552 -12.79 26.72 11.67
N ASP A 553 -12.46 27.75 10.88
CA ASP A 553 -13.21 28.12 9.68
C ASP A 553 -12.61 27.45 8.45
N TRP A 554 -13.47 26.85 7.64
CA TRP A 554 -13.10 26.05 6.46
C TRP A 554 -13.73 26.63 5.20
N PHE A 555 -12.90 26.81 4.19
CA PHE A 555 -13.28 27.38 2.91
C PHE A 555 -12.97 26.38 1.79
N PRO A 556 -13.91 26.13 0.87
CA PRO A 556 -13.61 25.25 -0.27
C PRO A 556 -12.54 25.89 -1.19
N LEU A 557 -11.64 25.06 -1.71
CA LEU A 557 -10.69 25.49 -2.72
C LEU A 557 -10.55 24.39 -3.78
N PRO A 558 -10.96 24.66 -5.05
CA PRO A 558 -11.47 25.95 -5.58
C PRO A 558 -12.85 26.32 -5.03
N ASP A 559 -13.17 27.59 -5.14
CA ASP A 559 -14.51 28.10 -4.81
C ASP A 559 -15.62 27.34 -5.56
N GLY A 560 -16.85 27.38 -5.01
CA GLY A 560 -18.00 26.74 -5.65
C GLY A 560 -18.14 25.25 -5.43
N GLY A 561 -17.30 24.63 -4.57
CA GLY A 561 -17.47 23.24 -4.16
C GLY A 561 -17.09 22.23 -5.27
N TYR A 562 -15.98 22.46 -5.94
CA TYR A 562 -15.42 21.54 -6.92
C TYR A 562 -15.28 20.12 -6.36
N ARG A 563 -15.54 19.13 -7.20
CA ARG A 563 -15.46 17.71 -6.85
C ARG A 563 -14.47 17.01 -7.76
N PHE A 564 -13.39 16.57 -7.17
CA PHE A 564 -12.41 15.72 -7.85
C PHE A 564 -12.81 14.25 -7.71
N THR A 565 -12.93 13.53 -8.81
CA THR A 565 -13.08 12.09 -8.78
C THR A 565 -11.70 11.47 -8.86
N ALA A 566 -11.27 10.81 -7.78
CA ALA A 566 -9.99 10.14 -7.74
C ALA A 566 -9.98 8.93 -8.67
N ARG A 567 -8.84 8.68 -9.32
CA ARG A 567 -8.56 7.46 -10.07
C ARG A 567 -7.52 6.62 -9.33
N PRO A 568 -7.50 5.30 -9.52
CA PRO A 568 -6.46 4.45 -8.94
C PRO A 568 -5.06 4.90 -9.39
N GLY A 569 -4.02 4.47 -8.70
CA GLY A 569 -2.66 4.47 -9.20
C GLY A 569 -2.42 3.32 -10.19
N LYS A 570 -1.16 3.15 -10.61
CA LYS A 570 -0.79 2.00 -11.43
C LYS A 570 -0.71 0.75 -10.56
N TRP A 571 -1.71 -0.13 -10.69
CA TRP A 571 -1.90 -1.34 -9.89
C TRP A 571 -2.19 -1.11 -8.39
N THR A 572 -2.40 0.12 -7.96
CA THR A 572 -2.67 0.49 -6.56
C THR A 572 -3.93 1.33 -6.48
N GLY A 573 -4.50 1.48 -5.29
CA GLY A 573 -5.50 2.50 -5.01
C GLY A 573 -4.93 3.91 -5.09
N ALA A 574 -5.81 4.90 -5.01
CA ALA A 574 -5.44 6.27 -4.74
C ALA A 574 -4.87 6.40 -3.32
N LYS A 575 -4.03 7.39 -3.14
CA LYS A 575 -3.36 7.69 -1.87
C LYS A 575 -3.49 9.17 -1.54
N PHE A 576 -3.29 9.54 -0.28
CA PHE A 576 -3.19 10.94 0.13
C PHE A 576 -1.91 11.19 0.91
N GLY A 577 -1.42 12.41 0.90
CA GLY A 577 -0.23 12.76 1.69
C GLY A 577 0.41 14.07 1.28
N PHE A 578 1.72 14.14 1.43
CA PHE A 578 2.50 15.37 1.37
C PHE A 578 3.65 15.30 0.39
N PHE A 579 4.07 16.48 -0.07
CA PHE A 579 5.25 16.66 -0.91
C PHE A 579 5.93 18.00 -0.59
N CYS A 580 7.23 18.07 -0.91
CA CYS A 580 7.99 19.31 -0.89
C CYS A 580 9.08 19.23 -1.95
N ASN A 581 8.98 20.06 -2.98
CA ASN A 581 9.82 20.01 -4.20
C ASN A 581 10.62 21.28 -4.38
N ARG A 582 11.74 21.16 -5.07
CA ARG A 582 12.57 22.26 -5.55
C ARG A 582 12.88 22.07 -7.03
N HIS A 583 12.61 23.10 -7.84
CA HIS A 583 12.74 23.08 -9.30
C HIS A 583 14.01 23.77 -9.79
N VAL A 584 14.95 24.04 -8.91
CA VAL A 584 16.24 24.66 -9.21
C VAL A 584 17.35 23.94 -8.44
N SER A 585 18.53 23.84 -9.04
CA SER A 585 19.69 23.26 -8.36
C SER A 585 20.25 24.23 -7.33
N LYS A 586 20.27 23.79 -6.07
CA LYS A 586 20.82 24.53 -4.94
C LYS A 586 21.20 23.54 -3.84
N ASN A 587 22.30 23.83 -3.14
CA ASN A 587 22.77 23.01 -2.02
C ASN A 587 22.07 23.29 -0.67
N ASP A 588 20.95 24.03 -0.70
CA ASP A 588 20.10 24.32 0.45
C ASP A 588 18.64 24.45 -0.02
N GLY A 589 17.71 24.04 0.81
CA GLY A 589 16.28 24.01 0.49
C GLY A 589 15.40 24.47 1.65
N GLY A 590 14.21 24.95 1.30
CA GLY A 590 13.12 25.15 2.23
C GLY A 590 12.50 23.82 2.70
N TRP A 591 11.40 23.89 3.44
CA TRP A 591 10.72 22.70 3.96
C TRP A 591 9.23 22.93 4.18
N LEU A 592 8.49 21.84 4.17
CA LEU A 592 7.14 21.76 4.69
C LEU A 592 7.18 21.11 6.08
N ARG A 593 6.61 21.79 7.07
CA ARG A 593 6.35 21.20 8.40
C ARG A 593 4.90 20.71 8.45
N VAL A 594 4.71 19.49 8.94
CA VAL A 594 3.40 18.91 9.24
C VAL A 594 3.34 18.69 10.75
N ASP A 595 2.48 19.45 11.44
CA ASP A 595 2.37 19.37 12.89
C ASP A 595 1.60 18.10 13.31
N TRP A 596 0.58 17.75 12.58
CA TRP A 596 -0.24 16.55 12.80
C TRP A 596 -1.16 16.27 11.60
N VAL A 597 -1.59 15.02 11.51
CA VAL A 597 -2.61 14.53 10.58
C VAL A 597 -3.66 13.77 11.36
N THR A 598 -4.92 14.06 11.12
CA THR A 598 -6.03 13.26 11.62
C THR A 598 -6.81 12.70 10.45
N VAL A 599 -7.22 11.45 10.57
CA VAL A 599 -8.07 10.75 9.63
C VAL A 599 -9.27 10.21 10.39
N LYS A 600 -10.47 10.52 9.93
CA LYS A 600 -11.72 10.06 10.53
C LYS A 600 -12.54 9.38 9.45
N SER A 601 -12.94 8.15 9.67
CA SER A 601 -13.96 7.51 8.84
C SER A 601 -15.32 8.06 9.23
N ASP A 602 -16.14 8.33 8.24
CA ASP A 602 -17.54 8.72 8.42
C ASP A 602 -18.36 7.40 8.33
N CYS A 603 -18.44 6.66 9.46
CA CYS A 603 -19.25 5.43 9.56
C CYS A 603 -20.71 5.75 9.86
#